data_607ff49d893020309ae0252634a32a80
#
_entry.id   607ff49d893020309ae0252634a32a80
#
_cell.length_a   1.000
_cell.length_b   1.000
_cell.length_c   1.000
_cell.angle_alpha   90.00
_cell.angle_beta   90.00
_cell.angle_gamma   90.00
#
_symmetry.space_group_name_H-M   'P 1'
#
loop_
_entity.id
_entity.type
_entity.pdbx_description
1 polymer ?
#
loop_
_entity_poly.entity_id
_entity_poly.type
_entity_poly.pdbx_seq_one_letter_code
_entity_poly.pdbx_strand_id
1 'polypeptide(L)' 'MIWKIIKTAMIRAGIGSIVELAQVTGINPSTLQHARRTNPRSFRLYELAQIDKALRFTSEEWTQLREAI' A
#
# COMPACT_ATOMS: atom_id res chain seq x y z
N MET A 1 -7.38 9.18 0.27
CA MET A 1 -6.01 9.07 -0.27
C MET A 1 -5.48 7.67 -0.05
N ILE A 2 -4.93 7.08 -1.10
CA ILE A 2 -4.49 5.67 -1.08
C ILE A 2 -3.43 5.41 -0.01
N TRP A 3 -2.46 6.31 0.14
CA TRP A 3 -1.38 6.09 1.12
C TRP A 3 -1.92 6.02 2.55
N LYS A 4 -2.93 6.79 2.87
CA LYS A 4 -3.53 6.77 4.20
C LYS A 4 -4.16 5.41 4.49
N ILE A 5 -4.80 4.81 3.50
CA ILE A 5 -5.39 3.47 3.61
C ILE A 5 -4.29 2.43 3.82
N ILE A 6 -3.21 2.52 3.04
CA ILE A 6 -2.06 1.63 3.15
C ILE A 6 -1.42 1.75 4.54
N LYS A 7 -1.23 2.98 5.02
CA LYS A 7 -0.65 3.22 6.34
C LYS A 7 -1.48 2.60 7.46
N THR A 8 -2.80 2.75 7.38
CA THR A 8 -3.71 2.13 8.36
C THR A 8 -3.56 0.61 8.35
N ALA A 9 -3.50 0.01 7.17
CA ALA A 9 -3.33 -1.42 7.03
C ALA A 9 -1.96 -1.88 7.54
N MET A 10 -0.92 -1.09 7.34
CA MET A 10 0.42 -1.36 7.87
C MET A 10 0.40 -1.43 9.40
N ILE A 11 -0.22 -0.45 10.04
CA ILE A 11 -0.33 -0.41 11.49
C ILE A 11 -1.04 -1.66 12.01
N ARG A 12 -2.14 -2.03 11.37
CA ARG A 12 -2.89 -3.24 11.73
C ARG A 12 -2.04 -4.51 11.59
N ALA A 13 -1.19 -4.55 10.57
CA ALA A 13 -0.32 -5.70 10.30
C ALA A 13 0.98 -5.69 11.11
N GLY A 14 1.23 -4.65 11.89
CA GLY A 14 2.44 -4.55 12.69
C GLY A 14 3.67 -4.13 11.89
N ILE A 15 3.47 -3.52 10.72
CA ILE A 15 4.57 -3.05 9.86
C ILE A 15 4.81 -1.59 10.15
N GLY A 16 6.00 -1.25 10.65
CA GLY A 16 6.31 0.09 11.13
C GLY A 16 7.09 0.98 10.17
N SER A 17 7.56 0.44 9.05
CA SER A 17 8.40 1.22 8.13
C SER A 17 8.19 0.80 6.69
N ILE A 18 8.59 1.70 5.78
CA ILE A 18 8.56 1.43 4.33
C ILE A 18 9.54 0.31 3.97
N VAL A 19 10.66 0.23 4.65
CA VAL A 19 11.63 -0.84 4.41
C VAL A 19 11.02 -2.20 4.73
N GLU A 20 10.32 -2.32 5.84
CA GLU A 20 9.63 -3.56 6.18
C GLU A 20 8.54 -3.89 5.17
N LEU A 21 7.77 -2.88 4.76
CA LEU A 21 6.74 -3.06 3.74
C LEU A 21 7.35 -3.56 2.43
N ALA A 22 8.47 -2.99 2.02
CA ALA A 22 9.17 -3.42 0.83
C ALA A 22 9.61 -4.90 0.92
N GLN A 23 10.10 -5.31 2.08
CA GLN A 23 10.54 -6.69 2.31
C GLN A 23 9.40 -7.69 2.19
N VAL A 24 8.25 -7.37 2.76
CA VAL A 24 7.12 -8.31 2.76
C VAL A 24 6.33 -8.29 1.45
N THR A 25 6.39 -7.21 0.69
CA THR A 25 5.66 -7.09 -0.58
C THR A 25 6.51 -7.43 -1.79
N GLY A 26 7.83 -7.35 -1.67
CA GLY A 26 8.73 -7.49 -2.79
C GLY A 26 8.79 -6.28 -3.70
N ILE A 27 8.17 -5.16 -3.29
CA ILE A 27 8.20 -3.91 -4.05
C ILE A 27 9.44 -3.12 -3.65
N ASN A 28 10.08 -2.47 -4.64
CA ASN A 28 11.26 -1.67 -4.40
C ASN A 28 10.93 -0.52 -3.43
N PRO A 29 11.75 -0.29 -2.39
CA PRO A 29 11.53 0.82 -1.46
C PRO A 29 11.42 2.19 -2.14
N SER A 30 12.17 2.42 -3.20
CA SER A 30 12.10 3.68 -3.95
C SER A 30 10.73 3.90 -4.57
N THR A 31 10.10 2.83 -5.06
CA THR A 31 8.76 2.88 -5.62
C THR A 31 7.74 3.25 -4.54
N LEU A 32 7.87 2.68 -3.36
CA LEU A 32 6.99 2.97 -2.24
C LEU A 32 7.17 4.41 -1.75
N GLN A 33 8.42 4.88 -1.66
CA GLN A 33 8.72 6.25 -1.28
C GLN A 33 8.13 7.25 -2.29
N HIS A 34 8.29 6.96 -3.57
CA HIS A 34 7.75 7.80 -4.62
C HIS A 34 6.22 7.89 -4.55
N ALA A 35 5.56 6.77 -4.38
CA ALA A 35 4.11 6.73 -4.26
C ALA A 35 3.60 7.46 -3.02
N ARG A 36 4.39 7.46 -1.94
CA ARG A 36 4.07 8.20 -0.73
C ARG A 36 4.10 9.71 -0.95
N ARG A 37 5.07 10.19 -1.73
CA ARG A 37 5.27 11.63 -1.98
C ARG A 37 4.33 12.17 -3.04
N THR A 38 4.02 11.35 -4.02
CA THR A 38 3.23 11.77 -5.15
C THR A 38 1.80 11.27 -5.03
N ASN A 39 1.03 11.49 -6.06
CA ASN A 39 -0.35 11.06 -6.09
C ASN A 39 -0.43 9.52 -6.07
N PRO A 40 -1.38 8.95 -5.35
CA PRO A 40 -1.67 7.53 -5.31
C PRO A 40 -1.82 6.84 -6.67
N ARG A 41 -2.05 7.57 -7.72
CA ARG A 41 -2.11 7.04 -9.09
C ARG A 41 -0.81 6.39 -9.55
N SER A 42 0.27 6.54 -8.77
CA SER A 42 1.55 5.89 -9.04
C SER A 42 1.51 4.38 -8.84
N PHE A 43 0.56 3.87 -8.05
CA PHE A 43 0.43 2.44 -7.84
C PHE A 43 -0.32 1.78 -9.00
N ARG A 44 0.29 0.72 -9.52
CA ARG A 44 -0.37 -0.13 -10.49
C ARG A 44 -1.19 -1.19 -9.76
N LEU A 45 -2.17 -1.74 -10.47
CA LEU A 45 -3.07 -2.73 -9.88
C LEU A 45 -2.32 -3.94 -9.32
N TYR A 46 -1.28 -4.43 -10.03
CA TYR A 46 -0.53 -5.58 -9.54
C TYR A 46 0.26 -5.25 -8.28
N GLU A 47 0.70 -4.01 -8.13
CA GLU A 47 1.40 -3.57 -6.92
C GLU A 47 0.45 -3.55 -5.72
N LEU A 48 -0.77 -3.06 -5.93
CA LEU A 48 -1.80 -3.11 -4.89
C LEU A 48 -2.14 -4.55 -4.51
N ALA A 49 -2.15 -5.46 -5.48
CA ALA A 49 -2.38 -6.87 -5.20
C ALA A 49 -1.26 -7.48 -4.36
N GLN A 50 0.00 -7.09 -4.62
CA GLN A 50 1.14 -7.54 -3.81
C GLN A 50 1.06 -6.99 -2.39
N ILE A 51 0.68 -5.73 -2.24
CA ILE A 51 0.49 -5.11 -0.93
C ILE A 51 -0.65 -5.81 -0.19
N ASP A 52 -1.72 -6.15 -0.89
CA ASP A 52 -2.85 -6.87 -0.31
C ASP A 52 -2.44 -8.22 0.27
N LYS A 53 -1.57 -8.95 -0.43
CA LYS A 53 -1.09 -10.25 0.07
C LYS A 53 -0.40 -10.11 1.43
N ALA A 54 0.30 -9.00 1.64
CA ALA A 54 1.02 -8.74 2.88
C ALA A 54 0.15 -8.13 3.96
N LEU A 55 -0.69 -7.17 3.60
CA LEU A 55 -1.48 -6.39 4.55
C LEU A 55 -2.91 -6.88 4.72
N ARG A 56 -3.44 -7.64 3.77
CA ARG A 56 -4.80 -8.16 3.78
C ARG A 56 -5.84 -7.06 3.96
N PHE A 57 -6.01 -6.26 2.93
CA PHE A 57 -7.01 -5.20 2.93
C PHE A 57 -8.41 -5.75 3.18
N THR A 58 -9.20 -5.02 3.96
CA THR A 58 -10.60 -5.32 4.14
C THR A 58 -11.39 -4.97 2.88
N SER A 59 -12.62 -5.47 2.78
CA SER A 59 -13.52 -5.12 1.67
C SER A 59 -13.73 -3.60 1.59
N GLU A 60 -13.86 -2.95 2.74
CA GLU A 60 -14.02 -1.51 2.82
C GLU A 60 -12.78 -0.78 2.30
N GLU A 61 -11.59 -1.25 2.70
CA GLU A 61 -10.33 -0.68 2.21
C GLU A 61 -10.21 -0.82 0.70
N TRP A 62 -10.55 -1.98 0.15
CA TRP A 62 -10.57 -2.19 -1.29
C TRP A 62 -11.54 -1.26 -2.01
N THR A 63 -12.73 -1.05 -1.44
CA THR A 63 -13.70 -0.11 -2.00
C THR A 63 -13.12 1.29 -2.06
N GLN A 64 -12.49 1.74 -0.98
CA GLN A 64 -11.86 3.05 -0.91
C GLN A 64 -10.70 3.18 -1.90
N LEU A 65 -9.90 2.13 -2.05
CA LEU A 65 -8.80 2.11 -3.02
C LEU A 65 -9.30 2.22 -4.46
N ARG A 66 -10.38 1.52 -4.79
CA ARG A 66 -10.97 1.59 -6.14
C ARG A 66 -11.53 2.98 -6.44
N GLU A 67 -12.14 3.62 -5.45
CA GLU A 67 -12.68 4.97 -5.61
C GLU A 67 -11.58 6.00 -5.80
N ALA A 68 -10.41 5.77 -5.21
CA ALA A 68 -9.27 6.68 -5.31
C ALA A 68 -8.46 6.50 -6.60
N ILE A 69 -8.61 5.38 -7.26
CA ILE A 69 -8.00 5.10 -8.55
C ILE A 69 -8.96 5.53 -9.66
#